data_d10efe6b6bd2e66b3e07f27cd5019498
#
_entry.id   d10efe6b6bd2e66b3e07f27cd5019498
#
_cell.length_a   1.000
_cell.length_b   1.000
_cell.length_c   1.000
_cell.angle_alpha   90.00
_cell.angle_beta   90.00
_cell.angle_gamma   90.00
#
_symmetry.space_group_name_H-M   'P 1'
#
loop_
_entity.id
_entity.type
_entity.pdbx_description
1 polymer ?
#
loop_
_entity_poly.entity_id
_entity_poly.type
_entity_poly.pdbx_seq_one_letter_code
_entity_poly.pdbx_strand_id
1 'polypeptide(L)'
;MFSLVICRYRPTCFFMFYAVALLVLRLGLRDLFDSKGFRFWLTVCSLGMLAMLACMTFLFNDWMLLLAAIFTAVGYGLMSSVTQAQAVVIAGRERSGIANSTYYAGIDLGMSVGPFVGGLVYGRLSAVWFYPVFMLAMPVAWLIYLLCVKRVSR
;
A
#
# COMPACT_ATOMS: atom_id res chain seq x y z
N MET A 1 2.32 -14.33 -21.92
CA MET A 1 3.45 -14.79 -21.11
C MET A 1 3.23 -14.53 -19.61
N PHE A 2 2.67 -13.41 -19.20
CA PHE A 2 2.35 -13.06 -17.79
C PHE A 2 1.33 -14.01 -17.13
N SER A 3 0.26 -14.41 -17.83
CA SER A 3 -0.77 -15.32 -17.27
C SER A 3 -0.25 -16.72 -16.91
N LEU A 4 0.78 -17.21 -17.61
CA LEU A 4 1.33 -18.54 -17.38
C LEU A 4 2.24 -18.60 -16.14
N VAL A 5 2.90 -17.48 -15.79
CA VAL A 5 3.76 -17.40 -14.61
C VAL A 5 2.92 -17.40 -13.33
N ILE A 6 1.80 -16.67 -13.32
CA ILE A 6 0.88 -16.62 -12.16
C ILE A 6 0.21 -17.98 -11.91
N CYS A 7 -0.09 -18.77 -12.97
CA CYS A 7 -0.69 -20.09 -12.83
C CYS A 7 0.29 -21.17 -12.33
N ARG A 8 1.59 -21.01 -12.54
CA ARG A 8 2.62 -21.96 -12.09
C ARG A 8 2.97 -21.78 -10.59
N TYR A 9 2.81 -20.57 -10.05
CA TYR A 9 3.01 -20.27 -8.63
C TYR A 9 1.70 -20.38 -7.88
N ARG A 10 1.65 -21.21 -6.85
CA ARG A 10 0.49 -21.33 -5.98
C ARG A 10 0.25 -19.96 -5.33
N PRO A 11 -0.80 -19.21 -5.67
CA PRO A 11 -1.09 -17.90 -5.08
C PRO A 11 -1.20 -17.98 -3.55
N THR A 12 -1.51 -19.15 -3.03
CA THR A 12 -1.52 -19.48 -1.60
C THR A 12 -0.17 -19.21 -0.92
N CYS A 13 0.96 -19.52 -1.59
CA CYS A 13 2.30 -19.25 -1.03
C CYS A 13 2.56 -17.76 -0.88
N PHE A 14 2.19 -16.95 -1.88
CA PHE A 14 2.33 -15.50 -1.81
C PHE A 14 1.59 -14.92 -0.58
N PHE A 15 0.33 -15.30 -0.40
CA PHE A 15 -0.47 -14.82 0.73
C PHE A 15 0.07 -15.30 2.08
N MET A 16 0.60 -16.52 2.15
CA MET A 16 1.21 -17.06 3.36
C MET A 16 2.47 -16.27 3.73
N PHE A 17 3.38 -16.04 2.78
CA PHE A 17 4.58 -15.23 3.00
C PHE A 17 4.24 -13.78 3.34
N TYR A 18 3.26 -13.20 2.65
CA TYR A 18 2.75 -11.86 2.97
C TYR A 18 2.23 -11.78 4.42
N ALA A 19 1.41 -12.73 4.86
CA ALA A 19 0.85 -12.75 6.20
C ALA A 19 1.94 -12.89 7.28
N VAL A 20 2.90 -13.79 7.07
CA VAL A 20 4.05 -13.97 7.99
C VAL A 20 4.91 -12.71 8.02
N ALA A 21 5.26 -12.16 6.86
CA ALA A 21 6.03 -10.92 6.78
C ALA A 21 5.33 -9.76 7.49
N LEU A 22 4.02 -9.61 7.30
CA LEU A 22 3.23 -8.58 7.95
C LEU A 22 3.21 -8.76 9.47
N LEU A 23 3.05 -9.99 9.97
CA LEU A 23 3.08 -10.29 11.40
C LEU A 23 4.44 -9.95 12.01
N VAL A 24 5.54 -10.39 11.38
CA VAL A 24 6.91 -10.12 11.84
C VAL A 24 7.19 -8.61 11.84
N LEU A 25 6.79 -7.90 10.79
CA LEU A 25 6.95 -6.45 10.72
C LEU A 25 6.16 -5.72 11.81
N ARG A 26 4.90 -6.11 12.06
CA ARG A 26 4.08 -5.47 13.11
C ARG A 26 4.64 -5.69 14.50
N LEU A 27 5.14 -6.88 14.79
CA LEU A 27 5.73 -7.19 16.11
C LEU A 27 7.11 -6.55 16.27
N GLY A 28 7.95 -6.62 15.22
CA GLY A 28 9.33 -6.12 15.27
C GLY A 28 9.45 -4.59 15.19
N LEU A 29 8.48 -3.91 14.59
CA LEU A 29 8.51 -2.46 14.42
C LEU A 29 7.65 -1.71 15.43
N ARG A 30 7.08 -2.38 16.43
CA ARG A 30 6.19 -1.78 17.43
C ARG A 30 6.82 -0.55 18.07
N ASP A 31 8.05 -0.68 18.58
CA ASP A 31 8.75 0.41 19.27
C ASP A 31 9.17 1.54 18.32
N LEU A 32 9.39 1.22 17.03
CA LEU A 32 9.67 2.23 16.01
C LEU A 32 8.42 3.06 15.64
N PHE A 33 7.22 2.49 15.75
CA PHE A 33 5.98 3.22 15.48
C PHE A 33 5.79 4.39 16.43
N ASP A 34 6.17 4.20 17.70
CA ASP A 34 6.04 5.23 18.73
C ASP A 34 7.16 6.30 18.66
N SER A 35 8.33 5.93 18.11
CA SER A 35 9.50 6.83 18.07
C SER A 35 9.61 7.68 16.80
N LYS A 36 9.03 7.26 15.69
CA LYS A 36 9.15 7.93 14.38
C LYS A 36 7.84 8.61 13.98
N GLY A 37 7.97 9.84 13.47
CA GLY A 37 6.81 10.62 13.03
C GLY A 37 6.12 10.04 11.79
N PHE A 38 4.85 10.38 11.60
CA PHE A 38 4.01 9.91 10.50
C PHE A 38 4.64 10.10 9.10
N ARG A 39 5.36 11.19 8.87
CA ARG A 39 6.04 11.47 7.60
C ARG A 39 7.09 10.41 7.23
N PHE A 40 7.83 9.92 8.23
CA PHE A 40 8.81 8.86 8.03
C PHE A 40 8.13 7.58 7.54
N TRP A 41 7.07 7.17 8.22
CA TRP A 41 6.30 5.98 7.85
C TRP A 41 5.63 6.11 6.49
N LEU A 42 5.08 7.28 6.18
CA LEU A 42 4.51 7.54 4.86
C LEU A 42 5.55 7.35 3.75
N THR A 43 6.78 7.85 3.96
CA THR A 43 7.88 7.68 2.99
C THR A 43 8.28 6.23 2.85
N VAL A 44 8.50 5.51 3.96
CA VAL A 44 8.89 4.10 3.95
C VAL A 44 7.83 3.24 3.26
N CYS A 45 6.56 3.43 3.59
CA CYS A 45 5.46 2.68 2.97
C CYS A 45 5.32 3.00 1.48
N SER A 46 5.48 4.26 1.08
CA SER A 46 5.42 4.67 -0.33
C SER A 46 6.56 4.05 -1.13
N LEU A 47 7.78 4.02 -0.59
CA LEU A 47 8.93 3.34 -1.21
C LEU A 47 8.71 1.83 -1.29
N GLY A 48 8.15 1.21 -0.25
CA GLY A 48 7.79 -0.20 -0.25
C GLY A 48 6.77 -0.54 -1.35
N MET A 49 5.77 0.32 -1.54
CA MET A 49 4.77 0.13 -2.59
C MET A 49 5.34 0.30 -3.99
N LEU A 50 6.22 1.28 -4.21
CA LEU A 50 6.95 1.45 -5.47
C LEU A 50 7.86 0.25 -5.76
N ALA A 51 8.58 -0.25 -4.76
CA ALA A 51 9.43 -1.43 -4.90
C ALA A 51 8.61 -2.68 -5.25
N MET A 52 7.44 -2.87 -4.62
CA MET A 52 6.51 -3.94 -4.96
C MET A 52 6.06 -3.86 -6.43
N LEU A 53 5.62 -2.68 -6.88
CA LEU A 53 5.19 -2.49 -8.26
C LEU A 53 6.34 -2.73 -9.26
N ALA A 54 7.56 -2.31 -8.92
CA ALA A 54 8.76 -2.58 -9.71
C ALA A 54 9.05 -4.09 -9.78
N CYS A 55 9.00 -4.81 -8.65
CA CYS A 55 9.16 -6.27 -8.63
C CYS A 55 8.10 -6.98 -9.49
N MET A 56 6.85 -6.50 -9.46
CA MET A 56 5.76 -7.04 -10.28
C MET A 56 5.96 -6.77 -11.77
N THR A 57 6.57 -5.64 -12.13
CA THR A 57 6.88 -5.31 -13.54
C THR A 57 7.96 -6.23 -14.11
N PHE A 58 8.97 -6.60 -13.30
CA PHE A 58 10.13 -7.43 -13.70
C PHE A 58 10.06 -8.86 -13.16
N LEU A 59 8.91 -9.48 -13.17
CA LEU A 59 8.68 -10.80 -12.58
C LEU A 59 9.30 -11.90 -13.45
N PHE A 60 10.59 -12.18 -13.29
CA PHE A 60 11.33 -13.21 -14.00
C PHE A 60 11.62 -14.46 -13.17
N ASN A 61 11.55 -14.40 -11.83
CA ASN A 61 11.98 -15.45 -10.92
C ASN A 61 11.10 -15.57 -9.67
N ASP A 62 11.08 -16.75 -9.06
CA ASP A 62 10.34 -17.08 -7.82
C ASP A 62 10.75 -16.20 -6.64
N TRP A 63 12.03 -15.89 -6.54
CA TRP A 63 12.56 -14.99 -5.51
C TRP A 63 12.01 -13.60 -5.60
N MET A 64 11.66 -13.12 -6.80
CA MET A 64 11.01 -11.82 -6.99
C MET A 64 9.59 -11.81 -6.46
N LEU A 65 8.88 -12.95 -6.50
CA LEU A 65 7.55 -13.07 -5.90
C LEU A 65 7.61 -12.97 -4.36
N LEU A 66 8.62 -13.59 -3.74
CA LEU A 66 8.88 -13.48 -2.30
C LEU A 66 9.21 -12.04 -1.90
N LEU A 67 10.09 -11.38 -2.65
CA LEU A 67 10.43 -9.98 -2.42
C LEU A 67 9.20 -9.08 -2.59
N ALA A 68 8.39 -9.31 -3.61
CA ALA A 68 7.14 -8.59 -3.81
C ALA A 68 6.17 -8.77 -2.64
N ALA A 69 6.07 -9.97 -2.05
CA ALA A 69 5.25 -10.22 -0.87
C ALA A 69 5.73 -9.42 0.35
N ILE A 70 7.05 -9.36 0.59
CA ILE A 70 7.64 -8.58 1.68
C ILE A 70 7.38 -7.07 1.45
N PHE A 71 7.62 -6.57 0.24
CA PHE A 71 7.38 -5.17 -0.09
C PHE A 71 5.88 -4.81 -0.03
N THR A 72 4.99 -5.75 -0.35
CA THR A 72 3.54 -5.58 -0.15
C THR A 72 3.20 -5.45 1.34
N ALA A 73 3.83 -6.25 2.20
CA ALA A 73 3.63 -6.17 3.64
C ALA A 73 4.09 -4.82 4.20
N VAL A 74 5.25 -4.31 3.74
CA VAL A 74 5.75 -2.98 4.11
C VAL A 74 4.85 -1.88 3.52
N GLY A 75 4.59 -1.91 2.22
CA GLY A 75 3.86 -0.86 1.53
C GLY A 75 2.41 -0.77 1.98
N TYR A 76 1.63 -1.82 1.77
CA TYR A 76 0.20 -1.84 2.05
C TYR A 76 -0.12 -2.15 3.53
N GLY A 77 0.53 -3.17 4.09
CA GLY A 77 0.23 -3.65 5.43
C GLY A 77 0.54 -2.65 6.53
N LEU A 78 1.71 -2.02 6.50
CA LEU A 78 2.09 -0.99 7.48
C LEU A 78 1.36 0.32 7.20
N MET A 79 1.18 0.71 5.92
CA MET A 79 0.50 1.94 5.54
C MET A 79 -0.91 2.03 6.12
N SER A 80 -1.69 0.93 6.03
CA SER A 80 -3.05 0.88 6.56
C SER A 80 -3.08 1.14 8.07
N SER A 81 -2.18 0.51 8.82
CA SER A 81 -2.10 0.65 10.28
C SER A 81 -1.67 2.05 10.72
N VAL A 82 -0.63 2.59 10.06
CA VAL A 82 -0.09 3.92 10.38
C VAL A 82 -1.09 5.02 10.06
N THR A 83 -1.77 4.92 8.91
CA THR A 83 -2.76 5.92 8.49
C THR A 83 -3.98 5.90 9.38
N GLN A 84 -4.47 4.71 9.78
CA GLN A 84 -5.57 4.57 10.72
C GLN A 84 -5.23 5.16 12.09
N ALA A 85 -4.05 4.83 12.63
CA ALA A 85 -3.60 5.38 13.91
C ALA A 85 -3.50 6.92 13.85
N GLN A 86 -2.94 7.46 12.78
CA GLN A 86 -2.84 8.90 12.59
C GLN A 86 -4.20 9.60 12.48
N ALA A 87 -5.18 8.98 11.81
CA ALA A 87 -6.54 9.51 11.72
C ALA A 87 -7.18 9.65 13.11
N VAL A 88 -6.98 8.66 13.99
CA VAL A 88 -7.47 8.68 15.36
C VAL A 88 -6.73 9.75 16.20
N VAL A 89 -5.41 9.88 16.04
CA VAL A 89 -4.61 10.91 16.74
C VAL A 89 -5.09 12.32 16.37
N ILE A 90 -5.34 12.58 15.10
CA ILE A 90 -5.81 13.91 14.62
C ILE A 90 -7.22 14.22 15.13
N ALA A 91 -8.11 13.23 15.12
CA ALA A 91 -9.50 13.42 15.55
C ALA A 91 -9.69 13.54 17.07
N GLY A 92 -8.72 13.04 17.84
CA GLY A 92 -8.79 12.92 19.29
C GLY A 92 -9.59 11.69 19.74
N ARG A 93 -9.34 11.26 21.00
CA ARG A 93 -9.95 10.03 21.56
C ARG A 93 -11.48 10.05 21.57
N GLU A 94 -12.07 11.20 21.83
CA GLU A 94 -13.54 11.35 21.89
C GLU A 94 -14.22 11.12 20.53
N ARG A 95 -13.51 11.38 19.43
CA ARG A 95 -14.03 11.25 18.05
C ARG A 95 -13.41 10.08 17.28
N SER A 96 -12.80 9.14 17.99
CA SER A 96 -12.12 7.98 17.39
C SER A 96 -13.07 7.12 16.51
N GLY A 97 -14.33 7.00 16.88
CA GLY A 97 -15.34 6.30 16.09
C GLY A 97 -15.57 6.95 14.72
N ILE A 98 -15.72 8.29 14.70
CA ILE A 98 -15.90 9.05 13.45
C ILE A 98 -14.63 8.96 12.59
N ALA A 99 -13.45 9.06 13.19
CA ALA A 99 -12.18 8.93 12.48
C ALA A 99 -12.04 7.57 11.79
N ASN A 100 -12.35 6.49 12.50
CA ASN A 100 -12.32 5.15 11.95
C ASN A 100 -13.34 4.97 10.82
N SER A 101 -14.58 5.43 11.00
CA SER A 101 -15.61 5.34 9.96
C SER A 101 -15.21 6.08 8.70
N THR A 102 -14.63 7.29 8.83
CA THR A 102 -14.13 8.07 7.70
C THR A 102 -12.96 7.38 7.00
N TYR A 103 -12.05 6.79 7.78
CA TYR A 103 -10.93 6.03 7.26
C TYR A 103 -11.39 4.83 6.43
N TYR A 104 -12.31 4.03 6.96
CA TYR A 104 -12.85 2.87 6.23
C TYR A 104 -13.67 3.27 5.01
N ALA A 105 -14.45 4.34 5.08
CA ALA A 105 -15.15 4.87 3.90
C ALA A 105 -14.16 5.27 2.79
N GLY A 106 -13.00 5.84 3.15
CA GLY A 106 -11.93 6.13 2.20
C GLY A 106 -11.33 4.87 1.55
N ILE A 107 -11.13 3.80 2.34
CA ILE A 107 -10.67 2.51 1.81
C ILE A 107 -11.71 1.92 0.86
N ASP A 108 -12.98 1.90 1.23
CA ASP A 108 -14.06 1.33 0.43
C ASP A 108 -14.22 2.06 -0.91
N LEU A 109 -14.09 3.39 -0.91
CA LEU A 109 -14.03 4.19 -2.13
C LEU A 109 -12.82 3.81 -2.99
N GLY A 110 -11.64 3.67 -2.39
CA GLY A 110 -10.44 3.24 -3.11
C GLY A 110 -10.57 1.85 -3.70
N MET A 111 -11.14 0.90 -2.95
CA MET A 111 -11.38 -0.47 -3.40
C MET A 111 -12.45 -0.58 -4.47
N SER A 112 -13.40 0.35 -4.53
CA SER A 112 -14.42 0.40 -5.58
C SER A 112 -13.90 1.06 -6.85
N VAL A 113 -13.27 2.23 -6.72
CA VAL A 113 -12.75 3.02 -7.85
C VAL A 113 -11.48 2.40 -8.46
N GLY A 114 -10.60 1.82 -7.62
CA GLY A 114 -9.33 1.27 -8.05
C GLY A 114 -9.46 0.19 -9.12
N PRO A 115 -10.21 -0.91 -8.89
CA PRO A 115 -10.44 -1.96 -9.89
C PRO A 115 -11.19 -1.46 -11.13
N PHE A 116 -12.11 -0.50 -10.98
CA PHE A 116 -12.82 0.10 -12.11
C PHE A 116 -11.85 0.83 -13.03
N VAL A 117 -11.02 1.72 -12.49
CA VAL A 117 -9.96 2.42 -13.25
C VAL A 117 -8.94 1.42 -13.80
N GLY A 118 -8.55 0.42 -12.98
CA GLY A 118 -7.66 -0.64 -13.38
C GLY A 118 -8.18 -1.43 -14.59
N GLY A 119 -9.45 -1.77 -14.60
CA GLY A 119 -10.10 -2.46 -15.72
C GLY A 119 -10.13 -1.63 -17.00
N LEU A 120 -10.41 -0.32 -16.90
CA LEU A 120 -10.38 0.61 -18.04
C LEU A 120 -8.96 0.75 -18.62
N VAL A 121 -7.96 0.83 -17.76
CA VAL A 121 -6.55 0.93 -18.16
C VAL A 121 -6.09 -0.37 -18.81
N TYR A 122 -6.42 -1.52 -18.22
CA TYR A 122 -6.06 -2.84 -18.75
C TYR A 122 -6.68 -3.11 -20.13
N GLY A 123 -7.90 -2.65 -20.35
CA GLY A 123 -8.59 -2.81 -21.65
C GLY A 123 -8.00 -1.95 -22.77
N ARG A 124 -7.21 -0.91 -22.45
CA ARG A 124 -6.64 0.05 -23.43
C ARG A 124 -5.13 -0.03 -23.57
N LEU A 125 -4.42 -0.52 -22.56
CA LEU A 125 -2.97 -0.61 -22.53
C LEU A 125 -2.52 -2.07 -22.49
N SER A 126 -1.34 -2.36 -23.07
CA SER A 126 -0.72 -3.68 -22.93
C SER A 126 -0.37 -3.96 -21.46
N ALA A 127 -0.38 -5.23 -21.06
CA ALA A 127 -0.09 -5.66 -19.69
C ALA A 127 1.25 -5.13 -19.14
N VAL A 128 2.20 -4.82 -20.01
CA VAL A 128 3.53 -4.28 -19.64
C VAL A 128 3.43 -2.86 -19.07
N TRP A 129 2.49 -2.04 -19.55
CA TRP A 129 2.30 -0.65 -19.12
C TRP A 129 1.36 -0.51 -17.93
N PHE A 130 0.69 -1.59 -17.55
CA PHE A 130 -0.27 -1.57 -16.44
C PHE A 130 0.36 -1.16 -15.11
N TYR A 131 1.43 -1.84 -14.69
CA TYR A 131 2.10 -1.53 -13.42
C TYR A 131 2.80 -0.17 -13.40
N PRO A 132 3.54 0.26 -14.44
CA PRO A 132 4.13 1.60 -14.49
C PRO A 132 3.11 2.73 -14.37
N VAL A 133 1.91 2.61 -14.95
CA VAL A 133 0.85 3.60 -14.81
C VAL A 133 0.38 3.72 -13.36
N PHE A 134 0.25 2.60 -12.64
CA PHE A 134 -0.11 2.62 -11.22
C PHE A 134 0.99 3.19 -10.31
N MET A 135 2.26 3.18 -10.73
CA MET A 135 3.33 3.86 -10.00
C MET A 135 3.09 5.38 -9.90
N LEU A 136 2.42 5.98 -10.88
CA LEU A 136 2.07 7.40 -10.85
C LEU A 136 1.04 7.76 -9.76
N ALA A 137 0.29 6.79 -9.25
CA ALA A 137 -0.63 7.02 -8.14
C ALA A 137 0.08 7.42 -6.84
N MET A 138 1.32 6.95 -6.63
CA MET A 138 2.10 7.27 -5.43
C MET A 138 2.49 8.74 -5.32
N PRO A 139 3.13 9.38 -6.34
CA PRO A 139 3.42 10.81 -6.29
C PRO A 139 2.15 11.66 -6.20
N VAL A 140 1.04 11.23 -6.80
CA VAL A 140 -0.25 11.92 -6.67
C VAL A 140 -0.75 11.87 -5.21
N ALA A 141 -0.71 10.71 -4.57
CA ALA A 141 -1.07 10.56 -3.15
C ALA A 141 -0.18 11.43 -2.24
N TRP A 142 1.12 11.49 -2.53
CA TRP A 142 2.07 12.35 -1.82
C TRP A 142 1.78 13.83 -1.99
N LEU A 143 1.45 14.24 -3.20
CA LEU A 143 1.07 15.62 -3.52
C LEU A 143 -0.20 16.04 -2.78
N ILE A 144 -1.22 15.18 -2.76
CA ILE A 144 -2.46 15.40 -2.00
C ILE A 144 -2.15 15.52 -0.51
N TYR A 145 -1.32 14.63 0.02
CA TYR A 145 -0.91 14.69 1.43
C TYR A 145 -0.23 16.03 1.77
N LEU A 146 0.74 16.48 0.95
CA LEU A 146 1.45 17.74 1.17
C LEU A 146 0.52 18.95 1.10
N LEU A 147 -0.47 18.95 0.21
CA LEU A 147 -1.47 20.01 0.10
C LEU A 147 -2.41 20.03 1.32
N CYS A 148 -2.83 18.84 1.79
CA CYS A 148 -3.72 18.73 2.95
C CYS A 148 -3.01 19.10 4.25
N VAL A 149 -1.76 18.67 4.45
CA VAL A 149 -0.98 19.00 5.66
C VAL A 149 -0.76 20.51 5.79
N LYS A 150 -0.52 21.23 4.69
CA LYS A 150 -0.42 22.69 4.72
C LYS A 150 -1.70 23.39 5.17
N ARG A 151 -2.88 22.78 5.00
CA ARG A 151 -4.16 23.32 5.47
C ARG A 151 -4.45 23.04 6.94
N VAL A 152 -4.00 21.90 7.46
CA VAL A 152 -4.24 21.48 8.84
C VAL A 152 -3.24 22.16 9.80
N SER A 153 -2.08 22.59 9.31
CA SER A 153 -1.05 23.31 10.08
C SER A 153 -1.27 24.84 10.13
N ARG A 154 -2.39 25.34 9.62
CA ARG A 154 -2.85 26.71 9.80
C ARG A 154 -4.07 26.76 10.72
#